data_04d5b5e3f5ea29f5a6d7c96060091501
#
_entry.id   04d5b5e3f5ea29f5a6d7c96060091501
#
_cell.length_a   1.000
_cell.length_b   1.000
_cell.length_c   1.000
_cell.angle_alpha   90.00
_cell.angle_beta   90.00
_cell.angle_gamma   90.00
#
_symmetry.space_group_name_H-M   'P 1'
#
loop_
_entity.id
_entity.type
_entity.pdbx_description
1 polymer ?
#
loop_
_entity_poly.entity_id
_entity_poly.type
_entity_poly.pdbx_seq_one_letter_code
_entity_poly.pdbx_strand_id
1 'polypeptide(L)'
;MNLTLSRLWLGAVVLIAVLGGSMPAWSQTRSLPDAPGTWKPWKPLSSTTGSGGVKEQAATSALMKAFEGELLALNAILRRAPGVASPVGFSVETWGHVAGYRVSEHAPGQPAAGKLPIAGGFTFGAFPIFEYERNGKTIREDTGETALQQFLVNQIGGGLIDRGGVADWGPLDTDAFQKPMPQGEIAGLPRYGDGLIIARDPAALWTPLPQRGALDLVVKARQLVVQEFEESMAAQTAQLAIVRDPANRAKRLKEAQEAAALAKMPDPQVFIKQIEQAIAIEEASLVKELDPTMGTGKSLADAKRALSEVTDWIAQLSPAELAAPSCYAEKGTTLRARFTTVAAAGCRPLVRPNYGYFNAALPRSAPQVVIITGIKRCFDTADKYNLDANSPSPSGCRANRALVETMDKEAIRAWLR
;
A
#
# COMPACT_ATOMS: atom_id res chain seq x y z
N MET A 1 -4.51 -4.78 15.64
CA MET A 1 -5.50 -4.03 14.83
C MET A 1 -6.77 -3.90 15.67
N ASN A 2 -7.05 -2.70 16.15
CA ASN A 2 -8.13 -2.45 17.11
C ASN A 2 -9.50 -2.60 16.42
N LEU A 3 -10.25 -3.64 16.75
CA LEU A 3 -11.66 -3.77 16.42
C LEU A 3 -12.47 -2.82 17.33
N THR A 4 -12.72 -1.62 16.82
CA THR A 4 -13.67 -0.70 17.40
C THR A 4 -15.08 -1.22 17.15
N LEU A 5 -15.76 -1.58 18.24
CA LEU A 5 -17.18 -1.88 18.32
C LEU A 5 -18.00 -0.85 17.53
N SER A 6 -18.64 -1.32 16.46
CA SER A 6 -19.63 -0.57 15.72
C SER A 6 -20.85 -0.34 16.61
N ARG A 7 -20.99 0.87 17.14
CA ARG A 7 -22.23 1.33 17.79
C ARG A 7 -23.30 1.48 16.72
N LEU A 8 -24.36 0.69 16.86
CA LEU A 8 -25.62 0.89 16.18
C LEU A 8 -26.15 2.29 16.51
N TRP A 9 -26.11 3.18 15.56
CA TRP A 9 -26.89 4.41 15.56
C TRP A 9 -28.22 4.14 14.86
N LEU A 10 -29.28 4.02 15.66
CA LEU A 10 -30.66 4.13 15.20
C LEU A 10 -30.91 5.56 14.69
N GLY A 11 -31.38 5.63 13.45
CA GLY A 11 -31.60 6.86 12.73
C GLY A 11 -32.58 7.83 13.37
N ALA A 12 -32.18 9.05 13.48
CA ALA A 12 -33.07 10.19 13.50
C ALA A 12 -33.14 10.74 12.06
N VAL A 13 -34.24 10.46 11.37
CA VAL A 13 -34.59 11.15 10.12
C VAL A 13 -35.03 12.57 10.52
N VAL A 14 -34.11 13.51 10.40
CA VAL A 14 -34.43 14.93 10.46
C VAL A 14 -34.86 15.36 9.05
N LEU A 15 -36.14 15.59 8.88
CA LEU A 15 -36.72 16.27 7.71
C LEU A 15 -36.23 17.73 7.73
N ILE A 16 -35.15 18.01 6.96
CA ILE A 16 -34.76 19.40 6.71
C ILE A 16 -35.65 19.90 5.57
N ALA A 17 -36.59 20.76 5.94
CA ALA A 17 -37.38 21.54 5.01
C ALA A 17 -36.42 22.37 4.13
N VAL A 18 -36.48 22.14 2.83
CA VAL A 18 -35.75 22.92 1.82
C VAL A 18 -36.38 24.32 1.79
N LEU A 19 -35.86 25.23 2.59
CA LEU A 19 -36.03 26.65 2.34
C LEU A 19 -35.23 26.97 1.06
N GLY A 20 -35.96 27.40 0.04
CA GLY A 20 -35.41 27.81 -1.25
C GLY A 20 -34.45 29.01 -1.14
N GLY A 21 -33.25 28.76 -0.65
CA GLY A 21 -32.14 29.66 -0.81
C GLY A 21 -31.53 29.38 -2.20
N SER A 22 -31.52 30.39 -3.06
CA SER A 22 -30.77 30.39 -4.31
C SER A 22 -29.34 29.86 -4.03
N MET A 23 -29.06 28.63 -4.47
CA MET A 23 -27.68 28.12 -4.43
C MET A 23 -26.80 29.17 -5.13
N PRO A 24 -25.70 29.63 -4.49
CA PRO A 24 -24.76 30.50 -5.18
C PRO A 24 -24.36 29.78 -6.46
N ALA A 25 -24.50 30.46 -7.59
CA ALA A 25 -24.08 29.94 -8.88
C ALA A 25 -22.65 29.41 -8.71
N TRP A 26 -22.47 28.11 -8.88
CA TRP A 26 -21.14 27.50 -8.86
C TRP A 26 -20.34 28.21 -9.93
N SER A 27 -19.36 28.99 -9.53
CA SER A 27 -18.49 29.68 -10.45
C SER A 27 -17.87 28.66 -11.37
N GLN A 28 -18.07 28.80 -12.66
CA GLN A 28 -17.53 27.87 -13.65
C GLN A 28 -15.99 27.90 -13.53
N THR A 29 -15.42 26.82 -13.01
CA THR A 29 -13.96 26.64 -12.97
C THR A 29 -13.48 26.43 -14.40
N ARG A 30 -12.67 27.33 -14.91
CA ARG A 30 -12.10 27.27 -16.27
C ARG A 30 -10.66 26.80 -16.20
N SER A 31 -10.31 25.73 -16.89
CA SER A 31 -8.92 25.33 -17.11
C SER A 31 -8.21 26.31 -18.04
N LEU A 32 -6.97 26.65 -17.73
CA LEU A 32 -6.12 27.53 -18.52
C LEU A 32 -4.95 26.74 -19.15
N PRO A 33 -5.17 25.96 -20.21
CA PRO A 33 -4.17 25.07 -20.77
C PRO A 33 -2.96 25.78 -21.39
N ASP A 34 -3.09 27.05 -21.75
CA ASP A 34 -2.03 27.85 -22.37
C ASP A 34 -1.39 28.85 -21.42
N ALA A 35 -1.81 28.85 -20.15
CA ALA A 35 -1.27 29.79 -19.18
C ALA A 35 0.16 29.42 -18.78
N PRO A 36 1.10 30.40 -18.68
CA PRO A 36 2.43 30.11 -18.19
C PRO A 36 2.38 29.61 -16.74
N GLY A 37 3.02 28.50 -16.50
CA GLY A 37 3.19 27.92 -15.18
C GLY A 37 4.58 28.20 -14.61
N THR A 38 4.84 27.65 -13.41
CA THR A 38 6.10 27.85 -12.71
C THR A 38 6.59 26.54 -12.09
N TRP A 39 7.90 26.42 -11.94
CA TRP A 39 8.50 25.46 -11.03
C TRP A 39 8.51 26.06 -9.63
N LYS A 40 7.78 25.43 -8.70
CA LYS A 40 7.79 25.83 -7.30
C LYS A 40 9.13 25.46 -6.65
N PRO A 41 9.52 26.14 -5.55
CA PRO A 41 10.68 25.75 -4.77
C PRO A 41 10.61 24.29 -4.34
N TRP A 42 11.78 23.65 -4.25
CA TRP A 42 11.92 22.31 -3.69
C TRP A 42 11.38 22.25 -2.26
N LYS A 43 10.55 21.26 -1.96
CA LYS A 43 10.17 20.95 -0.58
C LYS A 43 11.14 19.92 -0.02
N PRO A 44 11.90 20.27 1.03
CA PRO A 44 12.92 19.38 1.61
C PRO A 44 12.34 18.05 2.08
N LEU A 45 13.23 17.07 2.25
CA LEU A 45 12.93 15.83 2.93
C LEU A 45 12.30 16.12 4.30
N SER A 46 11.00 15.90 4.43
CA SER A 46 10.35 16.09 5.71
C SER A 46 10.67 14.91 6.64
N SER A 47 11.07 15.23 7.86
CA SER A 47 11.27 14.22 8.91
C SER A 47 9.99 13.47 9.30
N THR A 48 8.82 13.94 8.84
CA THR A 48 7.50 13.39 9.15
C THR A 48 7.04 12.33 8.15
N THR A 49 7.57 12.32 6.91
CA THR A 49 7.30 11.28 5.95
C THR A 49 8.26 10.12 6.16
N GLY A 50 7.88 9.19 7.05
CA GLY A 50 8.64 7.97 7.26
C GLY A 50 9.71 8.08 8.35
N SER A 51 9.33 8.55 9.54
CA SER A 51 10.22 8.47 10.72
C SER A 51 10.77 7.05 10.94
N GLY A 52 10.01 6.01 10.53
CA GLY A 52 10.47 4.63 10.42
C GLY A 52 11.62 4.47 9.43
N GLY A 53 11.50 4.98 8.20
CA GLY A 53 12.50 4.80 7.15
C GLY A 53 13.89 5.35 7.48
N VAL A 54 13.98 6.53 8.11
CA VAL A 54 15.27 7.11 8.56
C VAL A 54 15.91 6.24 9.64
N LYS A 55 15.12 5.80 10.62
CA LYS A 55 15.58 4.93 11.71
C LYS A 55 15.97 3.55 11.19
N GLU A 56 15.14 2.93 10.35
CA GLU A 56 15.40 1.63 9.74
C GLU A 56 16.68 1.61 8.90
N GLN A 57 16.97 2.72 8.22
CA GLN A 57 18.20 2.88 7.43
C GLN A 57 19.41 3.29 8.25
N ALA A 58 19.28 3.48 9.55
CA ALA A 58 20.33 4.03 10.42
C ALA A 58 21.00 5.28 9.80
N ALA A 59 20.17 6.21 9.30
CA ALA A 59 20.63 7.40 8.60
C ALA A 59 20.91 8.56 9.57
N THR A 60 22.09 9.17 9.48
CA THR A 60 22.44 10.39 10.21
C THR A 60 21.94 11.62 9.47
N SER A 61 21.81 12.75 10.16
CA SER A 61 21.43 14.03 9.53
C SER A 61 22.40 14.45 8.42
N ALA A 62 23.69 14.20 8.57
CA ALA A 62 24.69 14.49 7.55
C ALA A 62 24.49 13.62 6.30
N LEU A 63 24.21 12.32 6.48
CA LEU A 63 23.94 11.40 5.41
C LEU A 63 22.63 11.76 4.68
N MET A 64 21.59 12.14 5.42
CA MET A 64 20.34 12.61 4.85
C MET A 64 20.51 13.87 4.01
N LYS A 65 21.31 14.85 4.50
CA LYS A 65 21.64 16.05 3.74
C LYS A 65 22.42 15.74 2.46
N ALA A 66 23.38 14.80 2.52
CA ALA A 66 24.11 14.35 1.34
C ALA A 66 23.18 13.69 0.33
N PHE A 67 22.27 12.84 0.76
CA PHE A 67 21.28 12.19 -0.10
C PHE A 67 20.30 13.21 -0.72
N GLU A 68 19.85 14.19 0.04
CA GLU A 68 19.02 15.27 -0.48
C GLU A 68 19.76 16.08 -1.56
N GLY A 69 21.05 16.28 -1.42
CA GLY A 69 21.89 16.89 -2.46
C GLY A 69 21.86 16.09 -3.77
N GLU A 70 21.90 14.77 -3.69
CA GLU A 70 21.77 13.89 -4.88
C GLU A 70 20.36 14.00 -5.49
N LEU A 71 19.29 14.04 -4.68
CA LEU A 71 17.93 14.24 -5.20
C LEU A 71 17.75 15.60 -5.88
N LEU A 72 18.37 16.65 -5.35
CA LEU A 72 18.36 17.97 -5.97
C LEU A 72 19.13 17.97 -7.30
N ALA A 73 20.23 17.21 -7.42
CA ALA A 73 20.95 17.06 -8.67
C ALA A 73 20.08 16.35 -9.73
N LEU A 74 19.38 15.27 -9.36
CA LEU A 74 18.41 14.62 -10.25
C LEU A 74 17.26 15.58 -10.64
N ASN A 75 16.69 16.29 -9.69
CA ASN A 75 15.64 17.27 -9.96
C ASN A 75 16.13 18.37 -10.93
N ALA A 76 17.38 18.82 -10.82
CA ALA A 76 17.97 19.77 -11.75
C ALA A 76 18.11 19.22 -13.18
N ILE A 77 18.37 17.92 -13.34
CA ILE A 77 18.35 17.26 -14.65
C ILE A 77 16.92 17.29 -15.21
N LEU A 78 15.92 16.91 -14.45
CA LEU A 78 14.53 16.87 -14.88
C LEU A 78 13.98 18.27 -15.24
N ARG A 79 14.36 19.30 -14.50
CA ARG A 79 13.95 20.69 -14.77
C ARG A 79 14.41 21.19 -16.15
N ARG A 80 15.41 20.59 -16.74
CA ARG A 80 15.91 20.93 -18.07
C ARG A 80 15.21 20.18 -19.20
N ALA A 81 14.37 19.18 -18.86
CA ALA A 81 13.61 18.43 -19.87
C ALA A 81 12.71 19.39 -20.68
N PRO A 82 12.85 19.45 -22.02
CA PRO A 82 12.13 20.42 -22.86
C PRO A 82 10.62 20.45 -22.63
N GLY A 83 10.02 19.31 -22.36
CA GLY A 83 8.57 19.19 -22.13
C GLY A 83 8.06 19.85 -20.85
N VAL A 84 8.94 20.17 -19.90
CA VAL A 84 8.57 20.75 -18.59
C VAL A 84 9.47 21.92 -18.15
N ALA A 85 10.51 22.23 -18.90
CA ALA A 85 11.44 23.34 -18.56
C ALA A 85 10.74 24.68 -18.46
N SER A 86 9.76 24.92 -19.34
CA SER A 86 8.88 26.09 -19.31
C SER A 86 7.44 25.59 -19.27
N PRO A 87 6.88 25.31 -18.07
CA PRO A 87 5.55 24.72 -17.97
C PRO A 87 4.48 25.62 -18.58
N VAL A 88 3.54 25.02 -19.35
CA VAL A 88 2.40 25.70 -19.94
C VAL A 88 1.12 24.93 -19.62
N GLY A 89 0.16 25.60 -19.00
CA GLY A 89 -1.09 25.02 -18.54
C GLY A 89 -0.99 24.30 -17.18
N PHE A 90 0.19 24.23 -16.60
CA PHE A 90 0.43 23.62 -15.29
C PHE A 90 1.64 24.24 -14.59
N SER A 91 1.67 24.18 -13.27
CA SER A 91 2.87 24.44 -12.47
C SER A 91 3.44 23.11 -11.94
N VAL A 92 4.74 23.07 -11.67
CA VAL A 92 5.43 21.89 -11.18
C VAL A 92 5.83 22.09 -9.72
N GLU A 93 5.58 21.08 -8.92
CA GLU A 93 6.04 20.99 -7.54
C GLU A 93 6.79 19.67 -7.33
N THR A 94 7.88 19.71 -6.58
CA THR A 94 8.65 18.52 -6.23
C THR A 94 8.90 18.48 -4.73
N TRP A 95 8.69 17.30 -4.13
CA TRP A 95 8.93 17.10 -2.70
C TRP A 95 9.60 15.76 -2.43
N GLY A 96 10.67 15.85 -1.62
CA GLY A 96 11.49 14.71 -1.26
C GLY A 96 10.83 13.82 -0.19
N HIS A 97 11.16 12.54 -0.21
CA HIS A 97 10.78 11.57 0.80
C HIS A 97 11.87 10.53 1.02
N VAL A 98 11.88 9.93 2.20
CA VAL A 98 12.73 8.79 2.55
C VAL A 98 11.86 7.54 2.60
N ALA A 99 12.36 6.46 2.03
CA ALA A 99 11.73 5.17 2.11
C ALA A 99 12.40 4.28 3.16
N GLY A 100 11.67 3.34 3.74
CA GLY A 100 12.26 2.26 4.53
C GLY A 100 12.74 1.13 3.63
N TYR A 101 13.83 0.46 4.03
CA TYR A 101 14.17 -0.87 3.52
C TYR A 101 13.49 -1.92 4.37
N ARG A 102 12.76 -2.81 3.73
CA ARG A 102 12.30 -4.03 4.37
C ARG A 102 13.33 -5.12 4.09
N VAL A 103 14.39 -5.12 4.86
CA VAL A 103 15.34 -6.23 4.83
C VAL A 103 14.78 -7.31 5.75
N SER A 104 14.41 -8.46 5.17
CA SER A 104 14.00 -9.61 5.97
C SER A 104 15.19 -10.02 6.84
N GLU A 105 15.06 -9.91 8.15
CA GLU A 105 16.08 -10.31 9.12
C GLU A 105 16.44 -11.81 9.02
N HIS A 106 15.59 -12.57 8.34
CA HIS A 106 15.68 -14.02 8.21
C HIS A 106 16.22 -14.50 6.85
N ALA A 107 16.59 -13.60 5.96
CA ALA A 107 17.16 -13.99 4.66
C ALA A 107 18.70 -14.11 4.77
N PRO A 108 19.26 -15.32 4.72
CA PRO A 108 20.71 -15.52 4.78
C PRO A 108 21.42 -14.72 3.68
N GLY A 109 22.50 -14.02 4.04
CA GLY A 109 23.31 -13.27 3.09
C GLY A 109 22.81 -11.86 2.75
N GLN A 110 21.70 -11.40 3.29
CA GLN A 110 21.24 -10.02 3.11
C GLN A 110 22.08 -9.05 3.98
N PRO A 111 22.52 -7.92 3.41
CA PRO A 111 23.27 -6.93 4.17
C PRO A 111 22.35 -6.22 5.18
N ALA A 112 22.91 -5.87 6.33
CA ALA A 112 22.19 -5.04 7.30
C ALA A 112 21.76 -3.70 6.67
N ALA A 113 20.59 -3.19 7.03
CA ALA A 113 20.03 -1.94 6.51
C ALA A 113 21.01 -0.75 6.61
N GLY A 114 21.80 -0.70 7.68
CA GLY A 114 22.83 0.34 7.87
C GLY A 114 24.02 0.26 6.90
N LYS A 115 24.16 -0.81 6.10
CA LYS A 115 25.18 -0.95 5.06
C LYS A 115 24.66 -0.67 3.65
N LEU A 116 23.35 -0.57 3.49
CA LEU A 116 22.72 -0.28 2.20
C LEU A 116 22.80 1.22 1.88
N PRO A 117 22.75 1.62 0.60
CA PRO A 117 22.61 3.03 0.23
C PRO A 117 21.28 3.56 0.79
N ILE A 118 21.17 4.87 0.99
CA ILE A 118 19.89 5.48 1.39
C ILE A 118 18.87 5.28 0.27
N ALA A 119 17.72 4.74 0.63
CA ALA A 119 16.56 4.62 -0.23
C ALA A 119 15.58 5.76 0.04
N GLY A 120 15.11 6.36 -1.01
CA GLY A 120 14.17 7.47 -0.94
C GLY A 120 13.84 7.94 -2.34
N GLY A 121 13.48 9.19 -2.47
CA GLY A 121 13.16 9.74 -3.76
C GLY A 121 12.45 11.08 -3.63
N PHE A 122 11.78 11.45 -4.68
CA PHE A 122 10.87 12.59 -4.66
C PHE A 122 9.67 12.34 -5.57
N THR A 123 8.61 13.05 -5.28
CA THR A 123 7.43 13.09 -6.11
C THR A 123 7.48 14.34 -6.99
N PHE A 124 7.18 14.16 -8.25
CA PHE A 124 6.92 15.20 -9.23
C PHE A 124 5.40 15.32 -9.39
N GLY A 125 4.86 16.49 -9.09
CA GLY A 125 3.45 16.82 -9.27
C GLY A 125 3.30 17.93 -10.29
N ALA A 126 2.46 17.70 -11.30
CA ALA A 126 2.05 18.71 -12.25
C ALA A 126 0.63 19.18 -11.92
N PHE A 127 0.50 20.42 -11.49
CA PHE A 127 -0.75 21.03 -11.02
C PHE A 127 -1.35 21.89 -12.13
N PRO A 128 -2.50 21.52 -12.69
CA PRO A 128 -3.18 22.32 -13.72
C PRO A 128 -3.50 23.71 -13.20
N ILE A 129 -3.47 24.69 -14.09
CA ILE A 129 -3.82 26.07 -13.78
C ILE A 129 -5.30 26.28 -14.09
N PHE A 130 -6.03 26.79 -13.10
CA PHE A 130 -7.46 27.11 -13.21
C PHE A 130 -7.72 28.56 -12.89
N GLU A 131 -8.83 29.04 -13.44
CA GLU A 131 -9.41 30.33 -13.13
C GLU A 131 -10.87 30.13 -12.72
N TYR A 132 -11.27 30.79 -11.65
CA TYR A 132 -12.65 30.79 -11.18
C TYR A 132 -12.97 32.10 -10.48
N GLU A 133 -14.24 32.44 -10.40
CA GLU A 133 -14.69 33.61 -9.66
C GLU A 133 -15.06 33.26 -8.23
N ARG A 134 -14.55 34.03 -7.28
CA ARG A 134 -14.90 33.94 -5.86
C ARG A 134 -15.12 35.34 -5.29
N ASN A 135 -16.32 35.60 -4.77
CA ASN A 135 -16.68 36.89 -4.22
C ASN A 135 -16.48 38.07 -5.21
N GLY A 136 -16.83 37.89 -6.47
CA GLY A 136 -16.68 38.89 -7.51
C GLY A 136 -15.23 39.18 -7.95
N LYS A 137 -14.27 38.30 -7.53
CA LYS A 137 -12.88 38.40 -7.95
C LYS A 137 -12.49 37.15 -8.73
N THR A 138 -11.85 37.37 -9.88
CA THR A 138 -11.21 36.30 -10.63
C THR A 138 -9.97 35.81 -9.86
N ILE A 139 -9.95 34.54 -9.52
CA ILE A 139 -8.85 33.87 -8.84
C ILE A 139 -8.21 32.89 -9.81
N ARG A 140 -6.90 32.95 -9.93
CA ARG A 140 -6.10 32.00 -10.69
C ARG A 140 -5.27 31.17 -9.72
N GLU A 141 -5.42 29.85 -9.76
CA GLU A 141 -4.72 28.91 -8.89
C GLU A 141 -4.19 27.72 -9.69
N ASP A 142 -3.09 27.17 -9.22
CA ASP A 142 -2.52 25.91 -9.69
C ASP A 142 -2.77 24.81 -8.64
N THR A 143 -4.03 24.43 -8.51
CA THR A 143 -4.52 23.45 -7.54
C THR A 143 -5.37 22.38 -8.22
N GLY A 144 -5.77 21.37 -7.45
CA GLY A 144 -6.70 20.35 -7.92
C GLY A 144 -6.05 18.99 -8.17
N GLU A 145 -6.75 18.12 -8.89
CA GLU A 145 -6.23 16.79 -9.21
C GLU A 145 -4.97 16.88 -10.05
N THR A 146 -3.90 16.28 -9.53
CA THR A 146 -2.62 16.20 -10.21
C THR A 146 -2.30 14.77 -10.58
N ALA A 147 -1.57 14.60 -11.66
CA ALA A 147 -0.89 13.34 -11.94
C ALA A 147 0.47 13.36 -11.25
N LEU A 148 0.69 12.39 -10.36
CA LEU A 148 1.91 12.24 -9.60
C LEU A 148 2.81 11.20 -10.23
N GLN A 149 4.09 11.54 -10.39
CA GLN A 149 5.15 10.58 -10.69
C GLN A 149 6.14 10.55 -9.53
N GLN A 150 6.60 9.35 -9.16
CA GLN A 150 7.63 9.21 -8.14
C GLN A 150 8.93 8.78 -8.80
N PHE A 151 10.00 9.45 -8.42
CA PHE A 151 11.38 9.09 -8.75
C PHE A 151 11.99 8.44 -7.52
N LEU A 152 12.02 7.12 -7.52
CA LEU A 152 12.51 6.30 -6.41
C LEU A 152 13.97 5.98 -6.64
N VAL A 153 14.83 6.40 -5.71
CA VAL A 153 16.28 6.21 -5.79
C VAL A 153 16.68 5.12 -4.81
N ASN A 154 17.46 4.16 -5.27
CA ASN A 154 17.95 3.02 -4.50
C ASN A 154 16.84 2.13 -3.90
N GLN A 155 15.62 2.18 -4.44
CA GLN A 155 14.53 1.28 -4.06
C GLN A 155 14.36 0.18 -5.11
N ILE A 156 14.59 -1.08 -4.74
CA ILE A 156 14.49 -2.20 -5.69
C ILE A 156 13.15 -2.95 -5.56
N GLY A 157 12.46 -2.80 -4.44
CA GLY A 157 11.23 -3.54 -4.13
C GLY A 157 9.94 -2.73 -4.20
N GLY A 158 10.03 -1.39 -4.23
CA GLY A 158 8.86 -0.52 -4.19
C GLY A 158 8.39 -0.08 -5.58
N GLY A 159 7.09 0.11 -5.76
CA GLY A 159 6.52 0.83 -6.90
C GLY A 159 6.45 0.09 -8.25
N LEU A 160 7.29 -0.92 -8.49
CA LEU A 160 7.20 -1.77 -9.69
C LEU A 160 6.22 -2.92 -9.51
N ILE A 161 5.86 -3.18 -8.29
CA ILE A 161 4.99 -4.27 -7.92
C ILE A 161 3.57 -3.74 -8.09
N ASP A 162 2.95 -4.12 -9.19
CA ASP A 162 1.51 -4.27 -9.17
C ASP A 162 1.24 -5.19 -7.98
N ARG A 163 0.61 -4.69 -6.92
CA ARG A 163 0.43 -5.41 -5.65
C ARG A 163 -0.50 -6.62 -5.78
N GLY A 164 -0.43 -7.33 -6.87
CA GLY A 164 -0.84 -8.71 -6.96
C GLY A 164 0.06 -9.48 -6.00
N GLY A 165 -0.17 -9.28 -4.69
CA GLY A 165 0.51 -10.03 -3.67
C GLY A 165 0.21 -11.50 -3.92
N VAL A 166 1.14 -12.36 -3.59
CA VAL A 166 0.88 -13.79 -3.55
C VAL A 166 -0.24 -14.00 -2.51
N ALA A 167 -1.44 -14.31 -2.99
CA ALA A 167 -2.64 -14.36 -2.15
C ALA A 167 -2.48 -15.32 -0.96
N ASP A 168 -1.70 -16.38 -1.15
CA ASP A 168 -1.42 -17.37 -0.10
C ASP A 168 -0.53 -16.86 1.04
N TRP A 169 0.10 -15.71 0.88
CA TRP A 169 0.87 -15.07 1.95
C TRP A 169 0.01 -14.17 2.83
N GLY A 170 -1.27 -13.97 2.49
CA GLY A 170 -2.19 -13.16 3.28
C GLY A 170 -1.65 -11.74 3.54
N PRO A 171 -1.86 -11.20 4.76
CA PRO A 171 -1.38 -9.89 5.14
C PRO A 171 0.11 -9.87 5.55
N LEU A 172 0.85 -10.95 5.27
CA LEU A 172 2.25 -11.06 5.67
C LEU A 172 3.09 -9.97 5.02
N ASP A 173 3.77 -9.22 5.85
CA ASP A 173 4.75 -8.25 5.40
C ASP A 173 6.05 -8.97 4.99
N THR A 174 6.35 -8.96 3.69
CA THR A 174 7.50 -9.67 3.12
C THR A 174 8.19 -8.83 2.04
N ASP A 175 9.49 -9.06 1.85
CA ASP A 175 10.27 -8.53 0.75
C ASP A 175 10.16 -9.36 -0.55
N ALA A 176 9.49 -10.52 -0.48
CA ALA A 176 9.28 -11.40 -1.63
C ALA A 176 8.04 -10.99 -2.45
N PHE A 177 8.12 -11.13 -3.78
CA PHE A 177 7.05 -10.76 -4.70
C PHE A 177 7.17 -11.49 -6.05
N GLN A 178 6.13 -11.38 -6.85
CA GLN A 178 6.18 -11.86 -8.24
C GLN A 178 7.12 -10.96 -9.07
N LYS A 179 8.06 -11.57 -9.81
CA LYS A 179 9.01 -10.83 -10.63
C LYS A 179 8.27 -9.89 -11.59
N PRO A 180 8.58 -8.59 -11.59
CA PRO A 180 8.04 -7.68 -12.58
C PRO A 180 8.44 -8.15 -13.98
N MET A 181 7.46 -8.29 -14.87
CA MET A 181 7.70 -8.68 -16.25
C MET A 181 7.82 -7.44 -17.13
N PRO A 182 8.76 -7.41 -18.09
CA PRO A 182 8.84 -6.32 -19.04
C PRO A 182 7.55 -6.25 -19.87
N GLN A 183 7.01 -5.05 -20.03
CA GLN A 183 5.78 -4.76 -20.77
C GLN A 183 6.04 -3.83 -21.96
N GLY A 184 7.20 -3.97 -22.59
CA GLY A 184 7.68 -3.10 -23.66
C GLY A 184 8.54 -1.95 -23.13
N GLU A 185 8.56 -0.86 -23.87
CA GLU A 185 9.38 0.32 -23.58
C GLU A 185 8.55 1.60 -23.67
N ILE A 186 8.91 2.57 -22.87
CA ILE A 186 8.41 3.95 -22.99
C ILE A 186 9.60 4.88 -23.10
N ALA A 187 9.68 5.61 -24.20
CA ALA A 187 10.77 6.54 -24.47
C ALA A 187 12.18 5.90 -24.37
N GLY A 188 12.33 4.63 -24.78
CA GLY A 188 13.60 3.89 -24.73
C GLY A 188 13.99 3.39 -23.34
N LEU A 189 13.07 3.43 -22.39
CA LEU A 189 13.25 2.82 -21.07
C LEU A 189 12.40 1.56 -20.92
N PRO A 190 12.95 0.46 -20.41
CA PRO A 190 12.17 -0.75 -20.17
C PRO A 190 11.09 -0.49 -19.12
N ARG A 191 9.87 -0.90 -19.47
CA ARG A 191 8.71 -0.77 -18.61
C ARG A 191 8.42 -2.06 -17.86
N TYR A 192 8.18 -1.96 -16.57
CA TYR A 192 7.80 -3.04 -15.68
C TYR A 192 6.55 -2.63 -14.88
N GLY A 193 5.39 -3.13 -15.27
CA GLY A 193 4.12 -2.74 -14.60
C GLY A 193 3.88 -1.24 -14.64
N ASP A 194 3.83 -0.60 -13.48
CA ASP A 194 3.64 0.86 -13.33
C ASP A 194 4.96 1.65 -13.29
N GLY A 195 6.10 1.02 -13.61
CA GLY A 195 7.40 1.68 -13.49
C GLY A 195 8.31 1.55 -14.69
N LEU A 196 9.20 2.55 -14.82
CA LEU A 196 10.35 2.54 -15.72
C LEU A 196 11.62 2.44 -14.88
N ILE A 197 12.63 1.72 -15.38
CA ILE A 197 13.88 1.50 -14.65
C ILE A 197 15.04 2.15 -15.40
N ILE A 198 15.85 2.91 -14.65
CA ILE A 198 17.17 3.37 -15.07
C ILE A 198 18.19 2.77 -14.09
N ALA A 199 18.93 1.78 -14.55
CA ALA A 199 19.93 1.04 -13.79
C ALA A 199 21.02 0.53 -14.71
N ARG A 200 22.18 0.15 -14.16
CA ARG A 200 23.29 -0.45 -14.97
C ARG A 200 22.86 -1.79 -15.57
N ASP A 201 22.23 -2.62 -14.76
CA ASP A 201 21.67 -3.91 -15.16
C ASP A 201 20.31 -4.11 -14.48
N PRO A 202 19.19 -3.76 -15.15
CA PRO A 202 17.86 -3.95 -14.59
C PRO A 202 17.52 -5.41 -14.27
N ALA A 203 18.14 -6.38 -14.96
CA ALA A 203 17.86 -7.80 -14.74
C ALA A 203 18.47 -8.30 -13.42
N ALA A 204 19.57 -7.69 -12.96
CA ALA A 204 20.24 -8.04 -11.72
C ALA A 204 19.58 -7.46 -10.45
N LEU A 205 18.52 -6.68 -10.58
CA LEU A 205 17.84 -6.06 -9.42
C LEU A 205 17.13 -7.08 -8.53
N TRP A 206 16.89 -8.28 -9.02
CA TRP A 206 16.12 -9.31 -8.33
C TRP A 206 16.83 -10.65 -8.32
N THR A 207 16.75 -11.34 -7.19
CA THR A 207 17.19 -12.73 -7.05
C THR A 207 16.01 -13.68 -7.02
N PRO A 208 16.06 -14.85 -7.68
CA PRO A 208 15.03 -15.87 -7.57
C PRO A 208 14.80 -16.28 -6.11
N LEU A 209 13.52 -16.43 -5.73
CA LEU A 209 13.13 -16.99 -4.45
C LEU A 209 13.11 -18.52 -4.59
N PRO A 210 13.87 -19.28 -3.79
CA PRO A 210 13.76 -20.74 -3.77
C PRO A 210 12.38 -21.18 -3.34
N GLN A 211 11.95 -22.36 -3.80
CA GLN A 211 10.67 -22.97 -3.43
C GLN A 211 10.52 -23.10 -1.91
N ARG A 212 11.57 -23.47 -1.21
CA ARG A 212 11.58 -23.51 0.25
C ARG A 212 11.21 -22.15 0.84
N GLY A 213 11.87 -21.08 0.39
CA GLY A 213 11.59 -19.74 0.91
C GLY A 213 10.18 -19.26 0.62
N ALA A 214 9.60 -19.60 -0.54
CA ALA A 214 8.21 -19.29 -0.88
C ALA A 214 7.23 -20.02 0.04
N LEU A 215 7.46 -21.30 0.28
CA LEU A 215 6.60 -22.12 1.15
C LEU A 215 6.73 -21.75 2.64
N ASP A 216 7.92 -21.37 3.10
CA ASP A 216 8.11 -20.85 4.46
C ASP A 216 7.29 -19.58 4.72
N LEU A 217 7.12 -18.72 3.71
CA LEU A 217 6.22 -17.57 3.79
C LEU A 217 4.75 -17.99 3.87
N VAL A 218 4.35 -19.03 3.16
CA VAL A 218 2.99 -19.61 3.29
C VAL A 218 2.77 -20.16 4.70
N VAL A 219 3.73 -20.93 5.23
CA VAL A 219 3.66 -21.46 6.60
C VAL A 219 3.51 -20.32 7.60
N LYS A 220 4.34 -19.30 7.51
CA LYS A 220 4.27 -18.13 8.40
C LYS A 220 2.92 -17.41 8.31
N ALA A 221 2.38 -17.23 7.10
CA ALA A 221 1.07 -16.63 6.92
C ALA A 221 -0.04 -17.48 7.57
N ARG A 222 0.00 -18.81 7.40
CA ARG A 222 -0.96 -19.74 8.02
C ARG A 222 -0.84 -19.76 9.55
N GLN A 223 0.39 -19.70 10.09
CA GLN A 223 0.62 -19.57 11.53
C GLN A 223 -0.02 -18.30 12.11
N LEU A 224 0.13 -17.16 11.43
CA LEU A 224 -0.52 -15.91 11.85
C LEU A 224 -2.05 -16.04 11.88
N VAL A 225 -2.64 -16.67 10.87
CA VAL A 225 -4.08 -16.92 10.82
C VAL A 225 -4.54 -17.84 11.96
N VAL A 226 -3.78 -18.92 12.26
CA VAL A 226 -4.05 -19.79 13.41
C VAL A 226 -4.00 -19.01 14.70
N GLN A 227 -2.95 -18.21 14.90
CA GLN A 227 -2.79 -17.38 16.10
C GLN A 227 -3.96 -16.42 16.28
N GLU A 228 -4.39 -15.73 15.21
CA GLU A 228 -5.53 -14.80 15.26
C GLU A 228 -6.82 -15.50 15.69
N PHE A 229 -7.09 -16.71 15.17
CA PHE A 229 -8.25 -17.49 15.59
C PHE A 229 -8.11 -18.03 17.02
N GLU A 230 -6.92 -18.42 17.47
CA GLU A 230 -6.67 -18.85 18.86
C GLU A 230 -6.91 -17.70 19.85
N GLU A 231 -6.44 -16.49 19.53
CA GLU A 231 -6.70 -15.30 20.33
C GLU A 231 -8.19 -14.94 20.37
N SER A 232 -8.88 -15.05 19.24
CA SER A 232 -10.33 -14.84 19.15
C SER A 232 -11.10 -15.87 19.98
N MET A 233 -10.74 -17.16 19.88
CA MET A 233 -11.34 -18.24 20.68
C MET A 233 -11.14 -18.03 22.19
N ALA A 234 -9.95 -17.60 22.58
CA ALA A 234 -9.66 -17.30 23.99
C ALA A 234 -10.52 -16.16 24.51
N ALA A 235 -10.65 -15.08 23.73
CA ALA A 235 -11.49 -13.93 24.07
C ALA A 235 -12.98 -14.31 24.18
N GLN A 236 -13.50 -15.10 23.24
CA GLN A 236 -14.88 -15.58 23.26
C GLN A 236 -15.15 -16.53 24.42
N THR A 237 -14.18 -17.40 24.76
CA THR A 237 -14.26 -18.29 25.94
C THR A 237 -14.31 -17.48 27.23
N ALA A 238 -13.49 -16.46 27.37
CA ALA A 238 -13.52 -15.56 28.51
C ALA A 238 -14.87 -14.81 28.60
N GLN A 239 -15.38 -14.33 27.47
CA GLN A 239 -16.69 -13.67 27.41
C GLN A 239 -17.83 -14.63 27.82
N LEU A 240 -17.79 -15.87 27.34
CA LEU A 240 -18.77 -16.89 27.71
C LEU A 240 -18.76 -17.17 29.21
N ALA A 241 -17.57 -17.21 29.82
CA ALA A 241 -17.45 -17.38 31.27
C ALA A 241 -18.08 -16.20 32.03
N ILE A 242 -17.91 -14.96 31.56
CA ILE A 242 -18.52 -13.76 32.13
C ILE A 242 -20.06 -13.80 31.98
N VAL A 243 -20.57 -14.20 30.83
CA VAL A 243 -22.02 -14.29 30.59
C VAL A 243 -22.69 -15.35 31.45
N ARG A 244 -21.98 -16.46 31.68
CA ARG A 244 -22.41 -17.59 32.53
C ARG A 244 -22.29 -17.33 34.03
N ASP A 245 -21.48 -16.34 34.43
CA ASP A 245 -21.31 -16.01 35.84
C ASP A 245 -22.62 -15.54 36.49
N PRO A 246 -23.16 -16.25 37.51
CA PRO A 246 -24.38 -15.87 38.17
C PRO A 246 -24.33 -14.48 38.80
N ALA A 247 -23.18 -14.05 39.33
CA ALA A 247 -23.03 -12.72 39.92
C ALA A 247 -23.15 -11.61 38.87
N ASN A 248 -22.48 -11.82 37.70
CA ASN A 248 -22.59 -10.90 36.57
C ASN A 248 -24.03 -10.84 36.02
N ARG A 249 -24.70 -11.98 35.89
CA ARG A 249 -26.11 -12.03 35.47
C ARG A 249 -27.02 -11.26 36.44
N ALA A 250 -26.87 -11.49 37.75
CA ALA A 250 -27.63 -10.77 38.76
C ALA A 250 -27.39 -9.26 38.73
N LYS A 251 -26.10 -8.85 38.51
CA LYS A 251 -25.72 -7.46 38.35
C LYS A 251 -26.43 -6.82 37.17
N ARG A 252 -26.36 -7.45 35.96
CA ARG A 252 -27.03 -6.95 34.74
C ARG A 252 -28.54 -6.80 34.91
N LEU A 253 -29.20 -7.74 35.60
CA LEU A 253 -30.63 -7.66 35.87
C LEU A 253 -30.97 -6.54 36.86
N LYS A 254 -30.15 -6.34 37.88
CA LYS A 254 -30.30 -5.22 38.83
C LYS A 254 -30.14 -3.87 38.11
N GLU A 255 -29.13 -3.72 37.28
CA GLU A 255 -28.91 -2.52 36.48
C GLU A 255 -30.11 -2.24 35.54
N ALA A 256 -30.71 -3.30 34.96
CA ALA A 256 -31.92 -3.18 34.15
C ALA A 256 -33.13 -2.73 34.98
N GLN A 257 -33.28 -3.23 36.21
CA GLN A 257 -34.36 -2.78 37.14
C GLN A 257 -34.20 -1.31 37.49
N GLU A 258 -33.00 -0.87 37.83
CA GLU A 258 -32.67 0.51 38.13
C GLU A 258 -32.92 1.43 36.93
N ALA A 259 -32.53 1.02 35.73
CA ALA A 259 -32.76 1.75 34.50
C ALA A 259 -34.26 1.89 34.17
N ALA A 260 -35.04 0.81 34.35
CA ALA A 260 -36.49 0.83 34.13
C ALA A 260 -37.20 1.77 35.11
N ALA A 261 -36.78 1.76 36.38
CA ALA A 261 -37.32 2.67 37.42
C ALA A 261 -36.99 4.14 37.11
N LEU A 262 -35.75 4.43 36.71
CA LEU A 262 -35.30 5.78 36.34
C LEU A 262 -36.08 6.31 35.11
N ALA A 263 -36.29 5.45 34.11
CA ALA A 263 -37.07 5.78 32.91
C ALA A 263 -38.58 5.83 33.12
N LYS A 264 -39.07 5.50 34.34
CA LYS A 264 -40.52 5.41 34.69
C LYS A 264 -41.30 4.56 33.68
N MET A 265 -40.74 3.40 33.32
CA MET A 265 -41.39 2.52 32.35
C MET A 265 -42.75 2.02 32.84
N PRO A 266 -43.79 1.95 31.97
CA PRO A 266 -45.11 1.50 32.36
C PRO A 266 -45.15 0.04 32.84
N ASP A 267 -44.31 -0.81 32.22
CA ASP A 267 -44.17 -2.22 32.59
C ASP A 267 -42.65 -2.60 32.67
N PRO A 268 -42.03 -2.40 33.84
CA PRO A 268 -40.63 -2.76 34.05
C PRO A 268 -40.32 -4.25 33.86
N GLN A 269 -41.29 -5.15 34.06
CA GLN A 269 -41.09 -6.58 33.98
C GLN A 269 -40.89 -7.04 32.54
N VAL A 270 -41.55 -6.42 31.58
CA VAL A 270 -41.32 -6.70 30.15
C VAL A 270 -39.88 -6.38 29.76
N PHE A 271 -39.34 -5.25 30.21
CA PHE A 271 -37.98 -4.84 29.97
C PHE A 271 -36.95 -5.82 30.59
N ILE A 272 -37.15 -6.21 31.83
CA ILE A 272 -36.30 -7.17 32.54
C ILE A 272 -36.28 -8.50 31.79
N LYS A 273 -37.42 -9.01 31.33
CA LYS A 273 -37.54 -10.23 30.55
C LYS A 273 -36.81 -10.13 29.21
N GLN A 274 -36.82 -8.96 28.56
CA GLN A 274 -36.05 -8.73 27.34
C GLN A 274 -34.54 -8.80 27.59
N ILE A 275 -34.04 -8.29 28.72
CA ILE A 275 -32.66 -8.38 29.12
C ILE A 275 -32.25 -9.85 29.39
N GLU A 276 -33.12 -10.61 30.08
CA GLU A 276 -32.89 -12.04 30.29
C GLU A 276 -32.78 -12.81 28.97
N GLN A 277 -33.68 -12.51 28.03
CA GLN A 277 -33.62 -13.11 26.67
C GLN A 277 -32.36 -12.70 25.93
N ALA A 278 -31.93 -11.43 26.01
CA ALA A 278 -30.69 -10.96 25.40
C ALA A 278 -29.45 -11.69 25.94
N ILE A 279 -29.40 -11.91 27.27
CA ILE A 279 -28.32 -12.69 27.89
C ILE A 279 -28.31 -14.14 27.37
N ALA A 280 -29.47 -14.78 27.27
CA ALA A 280 -29.58 -16.14 26.75
C ALA A 280 -29.16 -16.24 25.25
N ILE A 281 -29.53 -15.25 24.45
CA ILE A 281 -29.12 -15.16 23.03
C ILE A 281 -27.60 -14.95 22.92
N GLU A 282 -27.02 -14.07 23.75
CA GLU A 282 -25.57 -13.83 23.80
C GLU A 282 -24.82 -15.12 24.15
N GLU A 283 -25.28 -15.84 25.19
CA GLU A 283 -24.69 -17.12 25.57
C GLU A 283 -24.77 -18.15 24.44
N ALA A 284 -25.95 -18.34 23.85
CA ALA A 284 -26.15 -19.28 22.76
C ALA A 284 -25.29 -18.94 21.52
N SER A 285 -25.14 -17.64 21.21
CA SER A 285 -24.27 -17.18 20.13
C SER A 285 -22.81 -17.50 20.39
N LEU A 286 -22.30 -17.24 21.59
CA LEU A 286 -20.91 -17.56 21.96
C LEU A 286 -20.64 -19.06 21.93
N VAL A 287 -21.58 -19.88 22.41
CA VAL A 287 -21.47 -21.36 22.33
C VAL A 287 -21.37 -21.80 20.89
N LYS A 288 -22.16 -21.21 19.98
CA LYS A 288 -22.15 -21.51 18.56
C LYS A 288 -20.83 -21.08 17.90
N GLU A 289 -20.29 -19.91 18.26
CA GLU A 289 -19.00 -19.44 17.76
C GLU A 289 -17.82 -20.32 18.19
N LEU A 290 -17.89 -20.90 19.38
CA LEU A 290 -16.86 -21.79 19.93
C LEU A 290 -16.96 -23.24 19.43
N ASP A 291 -18.03 -23.60 18.72
CA ASP A 291 -18.23 -24.95 18.20
C ASP A 291 -17.21 -25.26 17.08
N PRO A 292 -16.48 -26.40 17.15
CA PRO A 292 -15.47 -26.75 16.14
C PRO A 292 -16.06 -27.07 14.76
N THR A 293 -17.40 -27.17 14.63
CA THR A 293 -18.09 -27.42 13.36
C THR A 293 -18.68 -26.17 12.73
N MET A 294 -18.69 -25.03 13.44
CA MET A 294 -19.23 -23.75 12.96
C MET A 294 -18.49 -22.57 13.61
N GLY A 295 -18.79 -21.36 13.15
CA GLY A 295 -18.26 -20.14 13.71
C GLY A 295 -16.73 -20.05 13.71
N THR A 296 -16.19 -19.39 14.74
CA THR A 296 -14.75 -19.21 14.93
C THR A 296 -14.05 -20.55 15.22
N GLY A 297 -14.71 -21.48 15.94
CA GLY A 297 -14.16 -22.82 16.21
C GLY A 297 -13.88 -23.62 14.94
N LYS A 298 -14.82 -23.61 13.98
CA LYS A 298 -14.61 -24.22 12.66
C LYS A 298 -13.48 -23.54 11.90
N SER A 299 -13.43 -22.20 11.90
CA SER A 299 -12.39 -21.44 11.23
C SER A 299 -11.00 -21.78 11.76
N LEU A 300 -10.85 -21.95 13.08
CA LEU A 300 -9.61 -22.39 13.70
C LEU A 300 -9.23 -23.82 13.27
N ALA A 301 -10.20 -24.74 13.26
CA ALA A 301 -9.95 -26.12 12.83
C ALA A 301 -9.51 -26.17 11.35
N ASP A 302 -10.16 -25.39 10.48
CA ASP A 302 -9.82 -25.28 9.06
C ASP A 302 -8.43 -24.64 8.86
N ALA A 303 -8.09 -23.59 9.63
CA ALA A 303 -6.78 -22.95 9.59
C ALA A 303 -5.65 -23.91 10.04
N LYS A 304 -5.86 -24.68 11.11
CA LYS A 304 -4.90 -25.69 11.57
C LYS A 304 -4.69 -26.80 10.54
N ARG A 305 -5.76 -27.25 9.90
CA ARG A 305 -5.67 -28.24 8.80
C ARG A 305 -4.89 -27.67 7.61
N ALA A 306 -5.16 -26.44 7.20
CA ALA A 306 -4.45 -25.78 6.10
C ALA A 306 -2.95 -25.58 6.41
N LEU A 307 -2.59 -25.35 7.68
CA LEU A 307 -1.18 -25.28 8.11
C LEU A 307 -0.52 -26.67 8.05
N SER A 308 -1.21 -27.74 8.53
CA SER A 308 -0.71 -29.11 8.43
C SER A 308 -0.47 -29.52 6.99
N GLU A 309 -1.43 -29.27 6.09
CA GLU A 309 -1.33 -29.63 4.66
C GLU A 309 -0.07 -29.04 4.00
N VAL A 310 0.30 -27.80 4.30
CA VAL A 310 1.50 -27.19 3.71
C VAL A 310 2.77 -27.73 4.35
N THR A 311 2.80 -27.98 5.65
CA THR A 311 3.98 -28.56 6.32
C THR A 311 4.23 -30.01 5.88
N ASP A 312 3.19 -30.79 5.73
CA ASP A 312 3.25 -32.17 5.20
C ASP A 312 3.71 -32.20 3.74
N TRP A 313 3.27 -31.23 2.95
CA TRP A 313 3.76 -31.11 1.58
C TRP A 313 5.24 -30.76 1.52
N ILE A 314 5.70 -29.79 2.32
CA ILE A 314 7.13 -29.44 2.38
C ILE A 314 7.98 -30.65 2.75
N ALA A 315 7.51 -31.49 3.68
CA ALA A 315 8.23 -32.70 4.10
C ALA A 315 8.34 -33.77 2.98
N GLN A 316 7.48 -33.71 1.96
CA GLN A 316 7.50 -34.64 0.81
C GLN A 316 8.42 -34.16 -0.32
N LEU A 317 8.84 -32.90 -0.31
CA LEU A 317 9.70 -32.34 -1.37
C LEU A 317 11.16 -32.73 -1.15
N SER A 318 11.84 -33.07 -2.24
CA SER A 318 13.27 -33.32 -2.24
C SER A 318 14.07 -32.05 -1.98
N PRO A 319 15.33 -32.15 -1.52
CA PRO A 319 16.21 -30.99 -1.39
C PRO A 319 16.40 -30.20 -2.70
N ALA A 320 16.41 -30.88 -3.83
CA ALA A 320 16.53 -30.26 -5.16
C ALA A 320 15.27 -29.43 -5.52
N GLU A 321 14.08 -29.95 -5.24
CA GLU A 321 12.82 -29.22 -5.45
C GLU A 321 12.74 -28.01 -4.52
N LEU A 322 13.15 -28.15 -3.27
CA LEU A 322 13.16 -27.04 -2.31
C LEU A 322 14.14 -25.92 -2.68
N ALA A 323 15.26 -26.29 -3.31
CA ALA A 323 16.28 -25.33 -3.77
C ALA A 323 15.95 -24.67 -5.12
N ALA A 324 15.07 -25.26 -5.90
CA ALA A 324 14.70 -24.74 -7.23
C ALA A 324 13.97 -23.38 -7.12
N PRO A 325 14.13 -22.48 -8.11
CA PRO A 325 13.40 -21.22 -8.16
C PRO A 325 11.89 -21.44 -8.16
N SER A 326 11.20 -20.72 -7.29
CA SER A 326 9.74 -20.79 -7.18
C SER A 326 9.03 -19.92 -8.21
N CYS A 327 7.87 -20.37 -8.63
CA CYS A 327 7.00 -19.68 -9.55
C CYS A 327 5.55 -19.74 -9.03
N TYR A 328 4.80 -18.66 -9.16
CA TYR A 328 3.43 -18.56 -8.67
C TYR A 328 2.42 -18.39 -9.80
N ALA A 329 1.42 -19.28 -9.82
CA ALA A 329 0.31 -19.28 -10.78
C ALA A 329 -0.99 -18.85 -10.07
N GLU A 330 -1.50 -17.68 -10.38
CA GLU A 330 -2.73 -17.13 -9.76
C GLU A 330 -3.97 -18.00 -9.98
N LYS A 331 -4.05 -18.69 -11.11
CA LYS A 331 -5.19 -19.53 -11.49
C LYS A 331 -5.14 -20.97 -10.96
N GLY A 332 -4.14 -21.31 -10.14
CA GLY A 332 -4.05 -22.63 -9.53
C GLY A 332 -5.18 -22.87 -8.52
N THR A 333 -5.83 -24.05 -8.60
CA THR A 333 -6.95 -24.42 -7.70
C THR A 333 -6.47 -24.97 -6.36
N THR A 334 -5.23 -25.47 -6.30
CA THR A 334 -4.61 -25.99 -5.08
C THR A 334 -3.31 -25.25 -4.79
N LEU A 335 -2.85 -25.29 -3.53
CA LEU A 335 -1.57 -24.71 -3.17
C LEU A 335 -0.41 -25.28 -4.02
N ARG A 336 -0.39 -26.58 -4.24
CA ARG A 336 0.61 -27.26 -5.08
C ARG A 336 0.57 -26.80 -6.54
N ALA A 337 -0.62 -26.50 -7.07
CA ALA A 337 -0.77 -25.99 -8.43
C ALA A 337 -0.36 -24.52 -8.56
N ARG A 338 -0.47 -23.75 -7.47
CA ARG A 338 -0.07 -22.34 -7.43
C ARG A 338 1.42 -22.16 -7.25
N PHE A 339 2.06 -22.93 -6.37
CA PHE A 339 3.51 -22.88 -6.16
C PHE A 339 4.19 -24.01 -6.93
N THR A 340 4.91 -23.66 -7.97
CA THR A 340 5.63 -24.60 -8.83
C THR A 340 7.07 -24.14 -9.04
N THR A 341 7.97 -25.08 -9.33
CA THR A 341 9.36 -24.81 -9.70
C THR A 341 9.55 -24.71 -11.22
N VAL A 342 8.50 -24.96 -11.99
CA VAL A 342 8.57 -24.94 -13.46
C VAL A 342 7.74 -23.76 -13.97
N ALA A 343 8.32 -22.97 -14.88
CA ALA A 343 7.63 -21.89 -15.56
C ALA A 343 6.56 -22.47 -16.50
N ALA A 344 5.33 -22.64 -15.96
CA ALA A 344 4.15 -23.02 -16.73
C ALA A 344 3.47 -21.78 -17.31
N ALA A 345 2.57 -21.94 -18.26
CA ALA A 345 1.77 -20.84 -18.82
C ALA A 345 1.02 -20.10 -17.70
N GLY A 346 1.26 -18.80 -17.58
CA GLY A 346 0.68 -17.93 -16.55
C GLY A 346 1.35 -18.00 -15.16
N CYS A 347 2.44 -18.75 -15.03
CA CYS A 347 3.25 -18.78 -13.82
C CYS A 347 4.25 -17.63 -13.84
N ARG A 348 4.33 -16.86 -12.75
CA ARG A 348 5.29 -15.75 -12.57
C ARG A 348 6.37 -16.15 -11.57
N PRO A 349 7.66 -16.02 -11.93
CA PRO A 349 8.77 -16.28 -11.01
C PRO A 349 8.64 -15.44 -9.75
N LEU A 350 8.90 -16.05 -8.59
CA LEU A 350 8.99 -15.34 -7.31
C LEU A 350 10.42 -14.88 -7.09
N VAL A 351 10.57 -13.65 -6.59
CA VAL A 351 11.86 -13.01 -6.40
C VAL A 351 11.91 -12.22 -5.11
N ARG A 352 13.12 -11.87 -4.71
CA ARG A 352 13.44 -10.85 -3.70
C ARG A 352 14.30 -9.76 -4.29
N PRO A 353 14.34 -8.55 -3.70
CA PRO A 353 15.32 -7.54 -4.03
C PRO A 353 16.74 -8.11 -3.90
N ASN A 354 17.57 -7.85 -4.90
CA ASN A 354 18.99 -8.18 -4.85
C ASN A 354 19.77 -7.03 -4.22
N TYR A 355 19.87 -6.98 -2.92
CA TYR A 355 20.66 -5.95 -2.25
C TYR A 355 22.18 -6.06 -2.51
N GLY A 356 22.66 -7.21 -3.01
CA GLY A 356 24.02 -7.36 -3.53
C GLY A 356 24.28 -6.61 -4.85
N TYR A 357 23.23 -6.10 -5.50
CA TYR A 357 23.32 -5.19 -6.63
C TYR A 357 24.07 -3.89 -6.27
N PHE A 358 23.90 -3.42 -5.05
CA PHE A 358 24.48 -2.18 -4.61
C PHE A 358 25.98 -2.30 -4.33
N ASN A 359 26.76 -1.39 -4.91
CA ASN A 359 28.19 -1.29 -4.62
C ASN A 359 28.42 -0.65 -3.25
N ALA A 360 28.76 -1.48 -2.27
CA ALA A 360 29.00 -1.05 -0.89
C ALA A 360 30.25 -0.18 -0.68
N ALA A 361 31.13 -0.06 -1.69
CA ALA A 361 32.28 0.81 -1.65
C ALA A 361 31.94 2.29 -1.93
N LEU A 362 30.74 2.55 -2.45
CA LEU A 362 30.26 3.91 -2.68
C LEU A 362 29.70 4.53 -1.38
N PRO A 363 29.70 5.87 -1.28
CA PRO A 363 28.97 6.54 -0.19
C PRO A 363 27.51 6.10 -0.16
N ARG A 364 26.96 5.93 1.02
CA ARG A 364 25.56 5.49 1.18
C ARG A 364 24.53 6.47 0.58
N SER A 365 24.90 7.72 0.37
CA SER A 365 24.08 8.70 -0.37
C SER A 365 24.14 8.53 -1.88
N ALA A 366 25.06 7.72 -2.42
CA ALA A 366 25.25 7.59 -3.87
C ALA A 366 24.05 6.93 -4.53
N PRO A 367 23.52 7.50 -5.63
CA PRO A 367 22.45 6.91 -6.42
C PRO A 367 22.99 5.76 -7.26
N GLN A 368 22.31 4.62 -7.28
CA GLN A 368 22.72 3.45 -8.03
C GLN A 368 21.59 2.88 -8.91
N VAL A 369 20.36 3.25 -8.61
CA VAL A 369 19.18 2.90 -9.41
C VAL A 369 18.12 3.99 -9.27
N VAL A 370 17.41 4.27 -10.35
CA VAL A 370 16.18 5.09 -10.35
C VAL A 370 15.04 4.27 -10.90
N ILE A 371 13.92 4.32 -10.21
CA ILE A 371 12.64 3.77 -10.67
C ILE A 371 11.66 4.93 -10.75
N ILE A 372 11.01 5.09 -11.89
CA ILE A 372 9.99 6.11 -12.12
C ILE A 372 8.65 5.40 -12.08
N THR A 373 7.77 5.75 -11.15
CA THR A 373 6.44 5.14 -10.98
C THR A 373 5.30 6.14 -11.26
N GLY A 374 4.06 5.67 -11.27
CA GLY A 374 2.91 6.50 -11.66
C GLY A 374 2.73 6.58 -13.18
N ILE A 375 3.32 5.64 -13.91
CA ILE A 375 3.32 5.62 -15.38
C ILE A 375 1.97 5.16 -15.94
N LYS A 376 1.40 4.11 -15.32
CA LYS A 376 0.19 3.42 -15.82
C LYS A 376 -0.97 4.39 -16.05
N ARG A 377 -1.22 5.28 -15.10
CA ARG A 377 -2.33 6.23 -15.19
C ARG A 377 -2.27 7.13 -16.42
N CYS A 378 -1.08 7.55 -16.83
CA CYS A 378 -0.92 8.51 -17.90
C CYS A 378 -0.56 7.87 -19.25
N PHE A 379 -0.09 6.62 -19.27
CA PHE A 379 0.35 5.96 -20.50
C PHE A 379 -0.63 4.87 -20.98
N ASP A 380 -1.35 4.16 -20.06
CA ASP A 380 -2.25 3.07 -20.44
C ASP A 380 -3.72 3.48 -20.56
N THR A 381 -4.13 4.54 -19.87
CA THR A 381 -5.55 4.89 -19.72
C THR A 381 -5.95 6.15 -20.47
N ALA A 382 -5.09 6.62 -21.39
CA ALA A 382 -5.36 7.81 -22.21
C ALA A 382 -6.74 7.77 -22.88
N ASP A 383 -7.19 6.59 -23.30
CA ASP A 383 -8.47 6.42 -23.98
C ASP A 383 -9.66 6.23 -23.02
N LYS A 384 -9.40 5.75 -21.77
CA LYS A 384 -10.48 5.49 -20.79
C LYS A 384 -10.92 6.71 -20.00
N TYR A 385 -10.02 7.65 -19.77
CA TYR A 385 -10.33 8.87 -19.00
C TYR A 385 -10.55 10.07 -19.90
N ASN A 386 -11.09 9.82 -21.11
CA ASN A 386 -11.47 10.86 -22.05
C ASN A 386 -10.72 12.16 -21.71
N LEU A 387 -9.45 12.27 -22.16
CA LEU A 387 -8.60 13.41 -21.83
C LEU A 387 -9.11 14.65 -22.58
N ASP A 388 -10.43 14.91 -22.44
CA ASP A 388 -11.09 16.10 -22.95
C ASP A 388 -10.37 17.33 -22.42
N ALA A 389 -10.25 18.34 -23.29
CA ALA A 389 -9.62 19.61 -22.95
C ALA A 389 -10.22 20.28 -21.70
N ASN A 390 -11.38 19.82 -21.24
CA ASN A 390 -12.13 20.34 -20.09
C ASN A 390 -11.94 19.54 -18.79
N SER A 391 -11.24 18.40 -18.82
CA SER A 391 -10.95 17.63 -17.60
C SER A 391 -9.68 18.15 -16.91
N PRO A 392 -9.67 18.37 -15.59
CA PRO A 392 -8.47 18.79 -14.85
C PRO A 392 -7.29 17.81 -14.96
N SER A 393 -7.58 16.53 -15.20
CA SER A 393 -6.59 15.45 -15.31
C SER A 393 -5.70 15.45 -16.58
N PRO A 394 -6.11 15.98 -17.75
CA PRO A 394 -5.32 15.92 -18.99
C PRO A 394 -3.99 16.65 -18.93
N SER A 395 -3.95 17.84 -18.33
CA SER A 395 -2.72 18.65 -18.27
C SER A 395 -1.65 18.00 -17.39
N GLY A 396 -2.02 17.36 -16.28
CA GLY A 396 -1.10 16.62 -15.44
C GLY A 396 -0.49 15.41 -16.15
N CYS A 397 -1.31 14.63 -16.86
CA CYS A 397 -0.81 13.50 -17.66
C CYS A 397 0.02 13.95 -18.85
N ARG A 398 -0.32 15.06 -19.51
CA ARG A 398 0.52 15.64 -20.58
C ARG A 398 1.89 16.03 -20.06
N ALA A 399 1.95 16.69 -18.89
CA ALA A 399 3.21 17.05 -18.24
C ALA A 399 4.06 15.81 -17.89
N ASN A 400 3.44 14.78 -17.34
CA ASN A 400 4.13 13.54 -16.99
C ASN A 400 4.67 12.80 -18.21
N ARG A 401 3.90 12.74 -19.31
CA ARG A 401 4.35 12.18 -20.58
C ARG A 401 5.50 13.01 -21.14
N ALA A 402 5.33 14.33 -21.24
CA ALA A 402 6.33 15.23 -21.76
C ALA A 402 7.64 15.13 -20.95
N LEU A 403 7.58 15.00 -19.62
CA LEU A 403 8.74 14.78 -18.80
C LEU A 403 9.46 13.48 -19.18
N VAL A 404 8.76 12.35 -19.19
CA VAL A 404 9.35 11.02 -19.47
C VAL A 404 9.93 10.94 -20.89
N GLU A 405 9.21 11.52 -21.86
CA GLU A 405 9.63 11.51 -23.26
C GLU A 405 10.86 12.39 -23.52
N THR A 406 10.98 13.52 -22.82
CA THR A 406 11.98 14.55 -23.10
C THR A 406 13.10 14.67 -22.06
N MET A 407 13.03 13.98 -20.91
CA MET A 407 14.10 13.98 -19.92
C MET A 407 15.40 13.42 -20.49
N ASP A 408 16.52 13.98 -20.05
CA ASP A 408 17.85 13.55 -20.44
C ASP A 408 18.24 12.25 -19.68
N LYS A 409 17.94 11.11 -20.30
CA LYS A 409 18.20 9.77 -19.75
C LYS A 409 19.68 9.48 -19.61
N GLU A 410 20.49 10.01 -20.53
CA GLU A 410 21.95 9.83 -20.46
C GLU A 410 22.55 10.63 -19.30
N ALA A 411 22.07 11.85 -19.07
CA ALA A 411 22.47 12.60 -17.88
C ALA A 411 22.04 11.87 -16.57
N ILE A 412 20.86 11.22 -16.55
CA ILE A 412 20.45 10.41 -15.40
C ILE A 412 21.35 9.18 -15.26
N ARG A 413 21.66 8.47 -16.36
CA ARG A 413 22.61 7.34 -16.33
C ARG A 413 23.99 7.75 -15.86
N ALA A 414 24.50 8.90 -16.31
CA ALA A 414 25.78 9.44 -15.88
C ALA A 414 25.79 9.90 -14.40
N TRP A 415 24.63 10.28 -13.85
CA TRP A 415 24.47 10.61 -12.45
C TRP A 415 24.46 9.36 -11.56
N LEU A 416 24.03 8.20 -12.05
CA LEU A 416 24.12 6.92 -11.33
C LEU A 416 25.58 6.48 -11.19
N ARG A 417 25.94 5.91 -10.03
CA ARG A 417 27.31 5.51 -9.69
C ARG A 417 27.46 4.00 -9.47
#